data_c8aa5eb2435d91f4d9056be9fe5a7ea1
#
_entry.id   c8aa5eb2435d91f4d9056be9fe5a7ea1
#
_cell.length_a   1.000
_cell.length_b   1.000
_cell.length_c   1.000
_cell.angle_alpha   90.00
_cell.angle_beta   90.00
_cell.angle_gamma   90.00
#
_symmetry.space_group_name_H-M   'P 1'
#
loop_
_entity.id
_entity.type
_entity.pdbx_description
1 polymer ?
#
loop_
_entity_poly.entity_id
_entity_poly.type
_entity_poly.pdbx_seq_one_letter_code
_entity_poly.pdbx_strand_id
1 'polypeptide(L)'
;MKQRGIQFEFETEPTRITQLSDKYVVELNQGGPIVTDYVVNASGRMPNIEKLDLSAAQIDYSTRGIDVDRHLQTNVKNIYAIGDVTSQDVPNLTPVAEFQAQYLFNSLEKGLTQTINYPAMGTGVFAFPQLAQAGINPDSVLEDGDNFEIREYELSQSSLYAGQKERGLLTVVYDKANYIVGVSEISMSAVNDINYFVPIIGLRINKNEWHRNVLPIYPALADKIEGILR
;
A
#
# COMPACT_ATOMS: atom_id res chain seq x y z
N MET A 1 12.69 8.41 -13.33
CA MET A 1 11.83 8.26 -14.53
C MET A 1 12.09 9.37 -15.58
N LYS A 2 12.08 10.65 -15.26
CA LYS A 2 12.43 11.73 -16.22
C LYS A 2 13.75 11.49 -16.96
N GLN A 3 14.79 11.01 -16.28
CA GLN A 3 16.08 10.67 -16.89
C GLN A 3 16.02 9.54 -17.95
N ARG A 4 14.91 8.79 -17.99
CA ARG A 4 14.64 7.74 -18.99
C ARG A 4 13.75 8.22 -20.15
N GLY A 5 13.55 9.54 -20.28
CA GLY A 5 12.75 10.14 -21.34
C GLY A 5 11.25 10.12 -21.12
N ILE A 6 10.77 9.73 -19.90
CA ILE A 6 9.35 9.76 -19.57
C ILE A 6 8.94 11.20 -19.30
N GLN A 7 7.92 11.68 -20.02
CA GLN A 7 7.28 12.96 -19.79
C GLN A 7 6.11 12.79 -18.81
N PHE A 8 5.85 13.80 -17.99
CA PHE A 8 4.78 13.83 -17.01
C PHE A 8 3.97 15.10 -17.20
N GLU A 9 2.67 14.93 -17.35
CA GLU A 9 1.67 15.99 -17.30
C GLU A 9 0.93 15.86 -15.98
N PHE A 10 1.35 16.65 -14.98
CA PHE A 10 0.73 16.67 -13.66
C PHE A 10 -0.53 17.54 -13.67
N GLU A 11 -1.47 17.25 -12.75
CA GLU A 11 -2.74 17.98 -12.61
C GLU A 11 -3.58 17.99 -13.89
N THR A 12 -3.37 16.96 -14.73
CA THR A 12 -3.95 16.88 -16.07
C THR A 12 -4.74 15.58 -16.19
N GLU A 13 -5.96 15.68 -16.72
CA GLU A 13 -6.85 14.55 -16.92
C GLU A 13 -7.17 14.36 -18.41
N PRO A 14 -7.15 13.11 -18.91
CA PRO A 14 -7.63 12.81 -20.25
C PRO A 14 -9.16 12.95 -20.28
N THR A 15 -9.67 13.77 -21.21
CA THR A 15 -11.09 14.00 -21.38
C THR A 15 -11.69 13.15 -22.49
N ARG A 16 -10.90 12.79 -23.50
CA ARG A 16 -11.34 12.00 -24.63
C ARG A 16 -10.18 11.26 -25.29
N ILE A 17 -10.45 10.06 -25.76
CA ILE A 17 -9.50 9.29 -26.57
C ILE A 17 -10.20 8.97 -27.90
N THR A 18 -9.56 9.36 -29.02
CA THR A 18 -10.06 9.11 -30.38
C THR A 18 -9.01 8.35 -31.17
N GLN A 19 -9.41 7.30 -31.86
CA GLN A 19 -8.53 6.62 -32.81
C GLN A 19 -8.57 7.35 -34.15
N LEU A 20 -7.41 7.68 -34.68
CA LEU A 20 -7.24 8.33 -35.98
C LEU A 20 -6.25 7.50 -36.81
N SER A 21 -6.79 6.70 -37.74
CA SER A 21 -6.01 5.71 -38.50
C SER A 21 -5.25 4.74 -37.59
N ASP A 22 -3.94 4.76 -37.57
CA ASP A 22 -3.01 3.93 -36.79
C ASP A 22 -2.53 4.60 -35.49
N LYS A 23 -3.05 5.78 -35.17
CA LYS A 23 -2.68 6.56 -33.98
C LYS A 23 -3.88 6.79 -33.09
N TYR A 24 -3.59 7.17 -31.85
CA TYR A 24 -4.55 7.66 -30.89
C TYR A 24 -4.29 9.13 -30.58
N VAL A 25 -5.35 9.91 -30.47
CA VAL A 25 -5.33 11.28 -29.99
C VAL A 25 -5.99 11.32 -28.62
N VAL A 26 -5.23 11.72 -27.62
CA VAL A 26 -5.70 11.89 -26.24
C VAL A 26 -5.89 13.37 -25.99
N GLU A 27 -7.14 13.80 -25.85
CA GLU A 27 -7.50 15.17 -25.48
C GLU A 27 -7.39 15.32 -23.95
N LEU A 28 -6.86 16.45 -23.50
CA LEU A 28 -6.63 16.74 -22.10
C LEU A 28 -7.50 17.92 -21.65
N ASN A 29 -7.82 17.98 -20.34
CA ASN A 29 -8.55 19.11 -19.76
C ASN A 29 -7.75 20.41 -19.82
N GLN A 30 -6.42 20.34 -19.92
CA GLN A 30 -5.51 21.46 -20.12
C GLN A 30 -4.29 21.02 -20.96
N GLY A 31 -3.66 21.98 -21.62
CA GLY A 31 -2.56 21.70 -22.55
C GLY A 31 -3.05 21.33 -23.95
N GLY A 32 -2.17 20.77 -24.75
CA GLY A 32 -2.47 20.30 -26.11
C GLY A 32 -2.77 18.81 -26.15
N PRO A 33 -3.42 18.31 -27.23
CA PRO A 33 -3.65 16.87 -27.38
C PRO A 33 -2.34 16.10 -27.55
N ILE A 34 -2.30 14.89 -27.04
CA ILE A 34 -1.17 13.97 -27.20
C ILE A 34 -1.52 12.96 -28.30
N VAL A 35 -0.64 12.85 -29.31
CA VAL A 35 -0.75 11.83 -30.36
C VAL A 35 0.23 10.70 -30.06
N THR A 36 -0.27 9.46 -30.02
CA THR A 36 0.52 8.30 -29.61
C THR A 36 0.15 7.04 -30.39
N ASP A 37 1.03 6.05 -30.38
CA ASP A 37 0.78 4.73 -30.97
C ASP A 37 -0.08 3.84 -30.07
N TYR A 38 0.05 3.99 -28.73
CA TYR A 38 -0.67 3.18 -27.75
C TYR A 38 -1.15 4.05 -26.57
N VAL A 39 -2.27 3.67 -26.01
CA VAL A 39 -2.80 4.23 -24.77
C VAL A 39 -2.97 3.13 -23.74
N VAL A 40 -2.40 3.32 -22.56
CA VAL A 40 -2.55 2.40 -21.42
C VAL A 40 -3.36 3.11 -20.34
N ASN A 41 -4.55 2.60 -20.03
CA ASN A 41 -5.35 3.10 -18.92
C ASN A 41 -4.85 2.48 -17.61
N ALA A 42 -4.25 3.30 -16.76
CA ALA A 42 -3.78 2.96 -15.43
C ALA A 42 -4.36 3.91 -14.36
N SER A 43 -5.56 4.47 -14.59
CA SER A 43 -6.21 5.48 -13.76
C SER A 43 -6.85 4.93 -12.47
N GLY A 44 -6.68 3.65 -12.17
CA GLY A 44 -7.21 3.02 -10.97
C GLY A 44 -8.19 1.90 -11.23
N ARG A 45 -8.87 1.47 -10.16
CA ARG A 45 -9.82 0.35 -10.17
C ARG A 45 -11.13 0.80 -9.55
N MET A 46 -12.23 0.35 -10.13
CA MET A 46 -13.57 0.54 -9.58
C MET A 46 -14.10 -0.81 -9.07
N PRO A 47 -14.87 -0.81 -7.97
CA PRO A 47 -15.57 -2.00 -7.49
C PRO A 47 -16.49 -2.57 -8.59
N ASN A 48 -16.42 -3.87 -8.85
CA ASN A 48 -17.24 -4.50 -9.88
C ASN A 48 -18.62 -4.90 -9.31
N ILE A 49 -19.44 -3.90 -9.00
CA ILE A 49 -20.74 -4.06 -8.34
C ILE A 49 -21.95 -3.72 -9.22
N GLU A 50 -21.73 -3.15 -10.41
CA GLU A 50 -22.80 -2.63 -11.28
C GLU A 50 -23.87 -3.68 -11.64
N LYS A 51 -23.49 -4.96 -11.76
CA LYS A 51 -24.39 -6.04 -12.16
C LYS A 51 -25.05 -6.77 -10.99
N LEU A 52 -24.85 -6.31 -9.76
CA LEU A 52 -25.37 -6.97 -8.56
C LEU A 52 -26.79 -6.51 -8.20
N ASP A 53 -27.31 -5.45 -8.84
CA ASP A 53 -28.61 -4.83 -8.54
C ASP A 53 -28.80 -4.59 -7.02
N LEU A 54 -27.81 -3.97 -6.40
CA LEU A 54 -27.77 -3.74 -4.97
C LEU A 54 -28.96 -2.93 -4.46
N SER A 55 -29.51 -2.05 -5.30
CA SER A 55 -30.69 -1.24 -5.00
C SER A 55 -31.94 -2.12 -4.82
N ALA A 56 -32.10 -3.22 -5.56
CA ALA A 56 -33.23 -4.14 -5.38
C ALA A 56 -33.18 -4.83 -3.99
N ALA A 57 -31.99 -5.05 -3.46
CA ALA A 57 -31.78 -5.60 -2.11
C ALA A 57 -31.71 -4.51 -1.03
N GLN A 58 -31.85 -3.21 -1.38
CA GLN A 58 -31.73 -2.07 -0.47
C GLN A 58 -30.36 -2.01 0.26
N ILE A 59 -29.30 -2.45 -0.41
CA ILE A 59 -27.94 -2.40 0.13
C ILE A 59 -27.35 -1.03 -0.15
N ASP A 60 -26.76 -0.42 0.88
CA ASP A 60 -26.05 0.85 0.77
C ASP A 60 -24.69 0.65 0.08
N TYR A 61 -24.42 1.51 -0.90
CA TYR A 61 -23.15 1.50 -1.65
C TYR A 61 -22.84 2.87 -2.25
N SER A 62 -21.61 3.06 -2.62
CA SER A 62 -21.12 4.27 -3.30
C SER A 62 -20.21 3.90 -4.47
N THR A 63 -19.60 4.91 -5.11
CA THR A 63 -18.53 4.70 -6.11
C THR A 63 -17.29 4.02 -5.50
N ARG A 64 -17.16 4.02 -4.18
CA ARG A 64 -16.06 3.36 -3.45
C ARG A 64 -16.33 1.88 -3.18
N GLY A 65 -17.58 1.41 -3.28
CA GLY A 65 -17.96 0.02 -3.03
C GLY A 65 -19.20 -0.12 -2.15
N ILE A 66 -19.43 -1.32 -1.65
CA ILE A 66 -20.52 -1.69 -0.73
C ILE A 66 -20.15 -1.23 0.67
N ASP A 67 -21.06 -0.52 1.33
CA ASP A 67 -20.85 -0.06 2.70
C ASP A 67 -21.04 -1.21 3.69
N VAL A 68 -20.05 -1.40 4.55
CA VAL A 68 -20.05 -2.43 5.58
C VAL A 68 -19.58 -1.85 6.92
N ASP A 69 -20.08 -2.43 7.99
CA ASP A 69 -19.65 -2.11 9.34
C ASP A 69 -18.31 -2.82 9.72
N ARG A 70 -17.92 -2.71 10.98
CA ARG A 70 -16.71 -3.37 11.51
C ARG A 70 -16.83 -4.89 11.66
N HIS A 71 -17.97 -5.47 11.31
CA HIS A 71 -18.21 -6.91 11.23
C HIS A 71 -18.34 -7.39 9.80
N LEU A 72 -18.04 -6.51 8.80
CA LEU A 72 -18.17 -6.76 7.37
C LEU A 72 -19.62 -7.00 6.94
N GLN A 73 -20.60 -6.60 7.79
CA GLN A 73 -22.02 -6.71 7.51
C GLN A 73 -22.51 -5.42 6.83
N THR A 74 -23.36 -5.59 5.82
CA THR A 74 -24.05 -4.45 5.17
C THR A 74 -25.17 -3.92 6.09
N ASN A 75 -25.83 -2.84 5.66
CA ASN A 75 -27.05 -2.36 6.31
C ASN A 75 -28.20 -3.38 6.27
N VAL A 76 -28.13 -4.37 5.40
CA VAL A 76 -29.12 -5.45 5.30
C VAL A 76 -28.66 -6.67 6.09
N LYS A 77 -29.47 -7.08 7.05
CA LYS A 77 -29.17 -8.23 7.90
C LYS A 77 -28.91 -9.50 7.09
N ASN A 78 -27.90 -10.26 7.48
CA ASN A 78 -27.42 -11.51 6.84
C ASN A 78 -26.75 -11.32 5.47
N ILE A 79 -26.45 -10.07 5.05
CA ILE A 79 -25.64 -9.81 3.86
C ILE A 79 -24.32 -9.19 4.30
N TYR A 80 -23.23 -9.76 3.81
CA TYR A 80 -21.86 -9.36 4.10
C TYR A 80 -21.13 -9.07 2.78
N ALA A 81 -20.15 -8.17 2.82
CA ALA A 81 -19.25 -7.94 1.71
C ALA A 81 -17.80 -7.92 2.19
N ILE A 82 -16.90 -8.50 1.39
CA ILE A 82 -15.47 -8.60 1.69
C ILE A 82 -14.63 -8.32 0.45
N GLY A 83 -13.36 -7.98 0.65
CA GLY A 83 -12.41 -7.73 -0.43
C GLY A 83 -12.65 -6.40 -1.15
N ASP A 84 -12.21 -6.35 -2.40
CA ASP A 84 -12.14 -5.13 -3.23
C ASP A 84 -13.51 -4.48 -3.54
N VAL A 85 -14.61 -5.16 -3.23
CA VAL A 85 -15.96 -4.62 -3.46
C VAL A 85 -16.46 -3.73 -2.31
N THR A 86 -15.73 -3.69 -1.17
CA THR A 86 -16.13 -2.89 0.00
C THR A 86 -15.61 -1.46 -0.08
N SER A 87 -16.35 -0.53 0.54
CA SER A 87 -15.97 0.88 0.66
C SER A 87 -15.02 1.17 1.82
N GLN A 88 -14.53 0.12 2.52
CA GLN A 88 -13.64 0.28 3.68
C GLN A 88 -12.33 0.97 3.31
N ASP A 89 -11.79 1.72 4.27
CA ASP A 89 -10.51 2.42 4.11
C ASP A 89 -9.33 1.50 4.46
N VAL A 90 -9.20 0.41 3.68
CA VAL A 90 -8.10 -0.55 3.74
C VAL A 90 -7.59 -0.81 2.31
N PRO A 91 -6.32 -1.13 2.12
CA PRO A 91 -5.80 -1.40 0.78
C PRO A 91 -6.50 -2.58 0.10
N ASN A 92 -6.84 -2.43 -1.18
CA ASN A 92 -7.42 -3.48 -2.02
C ASN A 92 -6.34 -4.51 -2.41
N LEU A 93 -6.02 -5.40 -1.47
CA LEU A 93 -4.97 -6.40 -1.59
C LEU A 93 -5.53 -7.81 -1.35
N THR A 94 -5.00 -8.80 -2.07
CA THR A 94 -5.35 -10.21 -1.87
C THR A 94 -5.22 -10.67 -0.41
N PRO A 95 -4.12 -10.38 0.32
CA PRO A 95 -4.02 -10.76 1.72
C PRO A 95 -5.08 -10.12 2.63
N VAL A 96 -5.55 -8.92 2.31
CA VAL A 96 -6.64 -8.25 3.05
C VAL A 96 -7.96 -8.99 2.83
N ALA A 97 -8.27 -9.32 1.57
CA ALA A 97 -9.49 -10.08 1.26
C ALA A 97 -9.50 -11.47 1.90
N GLU A 98 -8.37 -12.17 1.91
CA GLU A 98 -8.20 -13.46 2.59
C GLU A 98 -8.37 -13.34 4.11
N PHE A 99 -7.79 -12.31 4.72
CA PHE A 99 -7.95 -12.02 6.14
C PHE A 99 -9.40 -11.72 6.50
N GLN A 100 -10.10 -10.93 5.69
CA GLN A 100 -11.53 -10.66 5.86
C GLN A 100 -12.37 -11.94 5.74
N ALA A 101 -12.07 -12.78 4.76
CA ALA A 101 -12.76 -14.06 4.58
C ALA A 101 -12.59 -14.97 5.80
N GLN A 102 -11.37 -15.09 6.33
CA GLN A 102 -11.08 -15.89 7.51
C GLN A 102 -11.77 -15.32 8.77
N TYR A 103 -11.77 -13.99 8.93
CA TYR A 103 -12.49 -13.33 10.01
C TYR A 103 -13.98 -13.63 9.93
N LEU A 104 -14.60 -13.44 8.77
CA LEU A 104 -16.03 -13.64 8.57
C LEU A 104 -16.43 -15.10 8.82
N PHE A 105 -15.67 -16.06 8.29
CA PHE A 105 -15.86 -17.47 8.53
C PHE A 105 -15.86 -17.79 10.03
N ASN A 106 -14.85 -17.34 10.77
CA ASN A 106 -14.75 -17.56 12.22
C ASN A 106 -15.90 -16.88 12.98
N SER A 107 -16.34 -15.69 12.56
CA SER A 107 -17.43 -14.97 13.20
C SER A 107 -18.76 -15.71 13.02
N LEU A 108 -19.04 -16.19 11.81
CA LEU A 108 -20.29 -16.90 11.50
C LEU A 108 -20.33 -18.31 12.11
N GLU A 109 -19.22 -19.06 12.06
CA GLU A 109 -19.18 -20.43 12.55
C GLU A 109 -19.06 -20.50 14.08
N LYS A 110 -18.22 -19.63 14.67
CA LYS A 110 -17.91 -19.69 16.13
C LYS A 110 -18.67 -18.66 16.94
N GLY A 111 -19.52 -17.85 16.31
CA GLY A 111 -20.28 -16.80 17.00
C GLY A 111 -19.39 -15.71 17.62
N LEU A 112 -18.22 -15.42 17.00
CA LEU A 112 -17.34 -14.37 17.49
C LEU A 112 -18.00 -13.00 17.30
N THR A 113 -18.05 -12.22 18.36
CA THR A 113 -18.68 -10.88 18.37
C THR A 113 -17.65 -9.75 18.28
N GLN A 114 -16.38 -10.07 18.18
CA GLN A 114 -15.31 -9.08 18.09
C GLN A 114 -15.29 -8.44 16.70
N THR A 115 -15.09 -7.14 16.65
CA THR A 115 -14.88 -6.41 15.39
C THR A 115 -13.56 -6.83 14.72
N ILE A 116 -13.51 -6.71 13.38
CA ILE A 116 -12.27 -6.97 12.66
C ILE A 116 -11.20 -5.97 13.09
N ASN A 117 -10.00 -6.50 13.37
CA ASN A 117 -8.82 -5.72 13.69
C ASN A 117 -7.71 -6.11 12.72
N TYR A 118 -7.36 -5.19 11.83
CA TYR A 118 -6.37 -5.46 10.79
C TYR A 118 -4.95 -5.43 11.36
N PRO A 119 -4.12 -6.44 11.02
CA PRO A 119 -2.70 -6.42 11.36
C PRO A 119 -1.95 -5.35 10.55
N ALA A 120 -0.67 -5.16 10.86
CA ALA A 120 0.21 -4.36 10.01
C ALA A 120 0.26 -4.93 8.60
N MET A 121 0.16 -4.06 7.61
CA MET A 121 0.10 -4.42 6.19
C MET A 121 1.25 -3.78 5.43
N GLY A 122 1.83 -4.55 4.50
CA GLY A 122 2.77 -4.03 3.51
C GLY A 122 2.09 -3.86 2.15
N THR A 123 2.49 -2.82 1.44
CA THR A 123 2.08 -2.56 0.05
C THR A 123 3.30 -2.35 -0.83
N GLY A 124 3.20 -2.70 -2.11
CA GLY A 124 4.33 -2.56 -3.02
C GLY A 124 3.92 -2.23 -4.45
N VAL A 125 4.75 -1.42 -5.10
CA VAL A 125 4.67 -1.09 -6.52
C VAL A 125 5.88 -1.67 -7.23
N PHE A 126 5.65 -2.60 -8.14
CA PHE A 126 6.68 -3.32 -8.90
C PHE A 126 7.20 -2.46 -10.08
N ALA A 127 7.49 -1.19 -9.80
CA ALA A 127 8.17 -0.30 -10.74
C ALA A 127 9.68 -0.62 -10.78
N PHE A 128 10.45 0.23 -11.46
CA PHE A 128 11.91 0.11 -11.53
C PHE A 128 12.56 1.50 -11.32
N PRO A 129 13.10 1.80 -10.14
CA PRO A 129 13.14 0.98 -8.90
C PRO A 129 11.75 0.69 -8.33
N GLN A 130 11.67 -0.32 -7.44
CA GLN A 130 10.47 -0.66 -6.70
C GLN A 130 10.20 0.40 -5.62
N LEU A 131 8.93 0.54 -5.25
CA LEU A 131 8.48 1.31 -4.10
C LEU A 131 7.65 0.40 -3.21
N ALA A 132 7.92 0.39 -1.91
CA ALA A 132 7.12 -0.37 -0.96
C ALA A 132 6.99 0.37 0.37
N GLN A 133 5.94 0.08 1.12
CA GLN A 133 5.69 0.68 2.43
C GLN A 133 4.95 -0.29 3.35
N ALA A 134 5.07 -0.08 4.65
CA ALA A 134 4.28 -0.75 5.67
C ALA A 134 3.98 0.21 6.83
N GLY A 135 2.81 0.02 7.48
CA GLY A 135 2.37 0.86 8.59
C GLY A 135 1.98 2.28 8.16
N ILE A 136 2.29 3.27 8.98
CA ILE A 136 1.97 4.68 8.75
C ILE A 136 2.78 5.21 7.56
N ASN A 137 2.09 5.85 6.61
CA ASN A 137 2.78 6.53 5.51
C ASN A 137 3.59 7.73 6.04
N PRO A 138 4.91 7.81 5.80
CA PRO A 138 5.73 8.94 6.24
C PRO A 138 5.16 10.31 5.83
N ASP A 139 4.63 10.43 4.60
CA ASP A 139 4.08 11.69 4.10
C ASP A 139 2.85 12.16 4.90
N SER A 140 2.08 11.23 5.48
CA SER A 140 0.88 11.58 6.25
C SER A 140 1.18 12.18 7.63
N VAL A 141 2.41 12.10 8.09
CA VAL A 141 2.84 12.56 9.42
C VAL A 141 3.95 13.59 9.37
N LEU A 142 4.28 14.13 8.19
CA LEU A 142 5.33 15.15 8.01
C LEU A 142 5.10 16.39 8.87
N GLU A 143 3.85 16.78 9.11
CA GLU A 143 3.47 17.95 9.89
C GLU A 143 3.22 17.63 11.38
N ASP A 144 3.27 16.35 11.78
CA ASP A 144 2.99 15.88 13.15
C ASP A 144 4.30 15.50 13.91
N GLY A 145 5.30 16.36 13.88
CA GLY A 145 6.57 16.17 14.55
C GLY A 145 6.47 16.05 16.08
N ASP A 146 5.34 16.46 16.67
CA ASP A 146 5.09 16.28 18.09
C ASP A 146 4.80 14.83 18.47
N ASN A 147 4.29 14.03 17.56
CA ASN A 147 3.91 12.65 17.81
C ASN A 147 4.82 11.62 17.13
N PHE A 148 5.49 12.00 16.05
CA PHE A 148 6.29 11.10 15.25
C PHE A 148 7.66 11.71 14.94
N GLU A 149 8.67 10.85 14.85
CA GLU A 149 9.98 11.19 14.31
C GLU A 149 10.20 10.43 13.01
N ILE A 150 10.62 11.15 11.96
CA ILE A 150 10.94 10.55 10.65
C ILE A 150 12.46 10.56 10.48
N ARG A 151 13.01 9.42 10.06
CA ARG A 151 14.43 9.29 9.69
C ARG A 151 14.57 8.66 8.32
N GLU A 152 15.56 9.14 7.58
CA GLU A 152 15.95 8.63 6.29
C GLU A 152 17.31 7.91 6.38
N TYR A 153 17.40 6.76 5.72
CA TYR A 153 18.59 5.95 5.63
C TYR A 153 18.95 5.72 4.17
N GLU A 154 20.10 6.22 3.76
CA GLU A 154 20.65 5.92 2.45
C GLU A 154 21.18 4.49 2.39
N LEU A 155 20.54 3.63 1.61
CA LEU A 155 20.92 2.22 1.51
C LEU A 155 22.22 2.01 0.71
N SER A 156 22.58 2.94 -0.16
CA SER A 156 23.84 2.91 -0.90
C SER A 156 25.11 2.84 -0.01
N GLN A 157 24.98 3.22 1.25
CA GLN A 157 26.06 3.13 2.25
C GLN A 157 26.19 1.74 2.88
N SER A 158 25.20 0.85 2.66
CA SER A 158 25.31 -0.54 3.14
C SER A 158 26.22 -1.36 2.22
N SER A 159 26.95 -2.33 2.79
CA SER A 159 27.87 -3.18 2.04
C SER A 159 27.19 -3.96 0.89
N LEU A 160 25.92 -4.35 1.07
CA LEU A 160 25.13 -5.05 0.06
C LEU A 160 24.86 -4.14 -1.14
N TYR A 161 24.27 -2.97 -0.92
CA TYR A 161 23.87 -2.04 -1.98
C TYR A 161 25.08 -1.37 -2.64
N ALA A 162 26.12 -1.05 -1.84
CA ALA A 162 27.38 -0.51 -2.38
C ALA A 162 28.09 -1.49 -3.31
N GLY A 163 28.09 -2.78 -2.96
CA GLY A 163 28.66 -3.84 -3.80
C GLY A 163 27.91 -4.04 -5.12
N GLN A 164 26.60 -3.84 -5.13
CA GLN A 164 25.74 -3.89 -6.31
C GLN A 164 25.69 -2.58 -7.10
N LYS A 165 26.30 -1.51 -6.59
CA LYS A 165 26.22 -0.12 -7.12
C LYS A 165 24.77 0.38 -7.21
N GLU A 166 23.92 -0.10 -6.35
CA GLU A 166 22.52 0.29 -6.27
C GLU A 166 22.35 1.47 -5.32
N ARG A 167 21.30 2.25 -5.60
CA ARG A 167 20.86 3.34 -4.73
C ARG A 167 19.50 2.96 -4.16
N GLY A 168 19.28 3.30 -2.92
CA GLY A 168 18.00 3.14 -2.27
C GLY A 168 17.86 4.12 -1.13
N LEU A 169 16.62 4.47 -0.80
CA LEU A 169 16.25 5.30 0.33
C LEU A 169 15.21 4.55 1.13
N LEU A 170 15.47 4.41 2.44
CA LEU A 170 14.54 3.89 3.42
C LEU A 170 14.13 5.01 4.35
N THR A 171 12.85 5.31 4.44
CA THR A 171 12.27 6.29 5.36
C THR A 171 11.54 5.54 6.46
N VAL A 172 11.84 5.86 7.71
CA VAL A 172 11.30 5.18 8.90
C VAL A 172 10.59 6.17 9.80
N VAL A 173 9.40 5.83 10.25
CA VAL A 173 8.59 6.59 11.20
C VAL A 173 8.62 5.92 12.56
N TYR A 174 9.00 6.67 13.58
CA TYR A 174 9.01 6.25 14.99
C TYR A 174 7.92 6.96 15.77
N ASP A 175 7.26 6.26 16.69
CA ASP A 175 6.38 6.87 17.68
C ASP A 175 7.18 7.43 18.88
N LYS A 176 6.49 8.12 19.80
CA LYS A 176 7.09 8.67 21.03
C LYS A 176 7.75 7.63 21.94
N ALA A 177 7.36 6.38 21.84
CA ALA A 177 7.95 5.28 22.59
C ALA A 177 9.12 4.62 21.83
N ASN A 178 9.56 5.22 20.72
CA ASN A 178 10.64 4.75 19.85
C ASN A 178 10.39 3.42 19.15
N TYR A 179 9.14 3.02 18.97
CA TYR A 179 8.81 1.89 18.10
C TYR A 179 8.69 2.34 16.65
N ILE A 180 9.11 1.49 15.74
CA ILE A 180 8.83 1.68 14.31
C ILE A 180 7.33 1.45 14.09
N VAL A 181 6.64 2.47 13.54
CA VAL A 181 5.21 2.45 13.23
C VAL A 181 4.93 2.62 11.75
N GLY A 182 5.93 3.02 10.98
CA GLY A 182 5.82 3.15 9.53
C GLY A 182 7.17 3.09 8.84
N VAL A 183 7.18 2.58 7.63
CA VAL A 183 8.37 2.54 6.76
C VAL A 183 7.96 2.71 5.31
N SER A 184 8.82 3.34 4.53
CA SER A 184 8.72 3.42 3.07
C SER A 184 10.10 3.25 2.46
N GLU A 185 10.22 2.51 1.38
CA GLU A 185 11.48 2.27 0.69
C GLU A 185 11.34 2.43 -0.82
N ILE A 186 12.32 3.06 -1.42
CA ILE A 186 12.54 3.05 -2.86
C ILE A 186 13.90 2.44 -3.14
N SER A 187 13.91 1.24 -3.72
CA SER A 187 15.13 0.49 -4.07
C SER A 187 14.83 -0.58 -5.12
N MET A 188 15.82 -1.34 -5.50
CA MET A 188 15.63 -2.48 -6.42
C MET A 188 14.98 -3.69 -5.74
N SER A 189 15.00 -3.75 -4.41
CA SER A 189 14.48 -4.86 -3.59
C SER A 189 13.41 -4.43 -2.57
N ALA A 190 12.88 -3.20 -2.66
CA ALA A 190 11.99 -2.60 -1.68
C ALA A 190 10.83 -3.53 -1.26
N VAL A 191 10.21 -4.24 -2.21
CA VAL A 191 9.09 -5.16 -1.91
C VAL A 191 9.52 -6.30 -0.99
N ASN A 192 10.73 -6.83 -1.15
CA ASN A 192 11.26 -7.87 -0.27
C ASN A 192 11.69 -7.29 1.07
N ASP A 193 12.36 -6.16 1.05
CA ASP A 193 12.96 -5.54 2.23
C ASP A 193 11.89 -5.05 3.21
N ILE A 194 10.81 -4.45 2.72
CA ILE A 194 9.68 -3.99 3.56
C ILE A 194 8.99 -5.15 4.30
N ASN A 195 9.00 -6.37 3.77
CA ASN A 195 8.44 -7.53 4.46
C ASN A 195 9.12 -7.83 5.81
N TYR A 196 10.36 -7.41 6.04
CA TYR A 196 10.99 -7.51 7.35
C TYR A 196 10.37 -6.56 8.39
N PHE A 197 9.88 -5.40 7.94
CA PHE A 197 9.29 -4.40 8.82
C PHE A 197 7.83 -4.69 9.18
N VAL A 198 7.10 -5.43 8.36
CA VAL A 198 5.70 -5.79 8.67
C VAL A 198 5.56 -6.45 10.04
N PRO A 199 6.31 -7.54 10.38
CA PRO A 199 6.26 -8.13 11.72
C PRO A 199 6.84 -7.21 12.80
N ILE A 200 7.85 -6.39 12.50
CA ILE A 200 8.42 -5.43 13.46
C ILE A 200 7.35 -4.43 13.90
N ILE A 201 6.59 -3.88 12.96
CA ILE A 201 5.49 -2.94 13.23
C ILE A 201 4.34 -3.68 13.94
N GLY A 202 3.88 -4.80 13.38
CA GLY A 202 2.72 -5.52 13.88
C GLY A 202 2.87 -6.09 15.29
N LEU A 203 4.08 -6.52 15.65
CA LEU A 203 4.42 -7.08 16.96
C LEU A 203 5.11 -6.07 17.88
N ARG A 204 5.33 -4.84 17.43
CA ARG A 204 6.03 -3.77 18.17
C ARG A 204 7.40 -4.23 18.69
N ILE A 205 8.21 -4.80 17.80
CA ILE A 205 9.53 -5.32 18.15
C ILE A 205 10.51 -4.15 18.37
N ASN A 206 11.13 -4.11 19.54
CA ASN A 206 12.19 -3.16 19.86
C ASN A 206 13.58 -3.77 19.64
N LYS A 207 14.63 -2.95 19.80
CA LYS A 207 16.02 -3.36 19.60
C LYS A 207 16.44 -4.55 20.47
N ASN A 208 16.04 -4.57 21.74
CA ASN A 208 16.43 -5.63 22.68
C ASN A 208 15.76 -6.96 22.34
N GLU A 209 14.51 -6.91 21.88
CA GLU A 209 13.77 -8.12 21.42
C GLU A 209 14.39 -8.65 20.14
N TRP A 210 14.71 -7.79 19.18
CA TRP A 210 15.40 -8.16 17.96
C TRP A 210 16.74 -8.85 18.27
N HIS A 211 17.61 -8.18 19.04
CA HIS A 211 18.94 -8.69 19.38
C HIS A 211 18.90 -10.08 20.06
N ARG A 212 17.90 -10.33 20.89
CA ARG A 212 17.77 -11.64 21.59
C ARG A 212 17.22 -12.76 20.73
N ASN A 213 16.43 -12.43 19.72
CA ASN A 213 15.61 -13.42 19.02
C ASN A 213 15.96 -13.58 17.53
N VAL A 214 16.76 -12.67 16.96
CA VAL A 214 17.01 -12.65 15.51
C VAL A 214 18.51 -12.62 15.23
N LEU A 215 18.94 -13.57 14.41
CA LEU A 215 20.29 -13.57 13.80
C LEU A 215 20.08 -13.57 12.27
N PRO A 216 20.16 -12.39 11.63
CA PRO A 216 19.88 -12.28 10.21
C PRO A 216 21.03 -12.79 9.34
N ILE A 217 20.70 -13.03 8.07
CA ILE A 217 21.71 -13.31 7.04
C ILE A 217 22.54 -12.05 6.79
N TYR A 218 23.86 -12.21 6.67
CA TYR A 218 24.80 -11.16 6.32
C TYR A 218 25.48 -11.49 4.96
N PRO A 219 25.64 -10.53 4.04
CA PRO A 219 25.09 -9.17 4.05
C PRO A 219 23.65 -9.13 3.52
N ALA A 220 22.75 -8.45 4.22
CA ALA A 220 21.37 -8.22 3.80
C ALA A 220 20.82 -6.95 4.47
N LEU A 221 19.65 -6.44 4.05
CA LEU A 221 19.01 -5.33 4.78
C LEU A 221 18.73 -5.74 6.23
N ALA A 222 18.33 -6.98 6.46
CA ALA A 222 18.00 -7.49 7.78
C ALA A 222 19.13 -7.35 8.82
N ASP A 223 20.41 -7.34 8.41
CA ASP A 223 21.53 -7.11 9.32
C ASP A 223 21.64 -5.66 9.79
N LYS A 224 21.00 -4.72 9.09
CA LYS A 224 20.96 -3.30 9.44
C LYS A 224 19.78 -2.94 10.35
N ILE A 225 18.77 -3.80 10.42
CA ILE A 225 17.54 -3.52 11.19
C ILE A 225 17.86 -3.23 12.66
N GLU A 226 18.81 -3.95 13.28
CA GLU A 226 19.22 -3.68 14.67
C GLU A 226 19.71 -2.25 14.87
N GLY A 227 20.41 -1.67 13.89
CA GLY A 227 20.87 -0.28 13.91
C GLY A 227 19.76 0.73 13.67
N ILE A 228 18.64 0.32 13.08
CA ILE A 228 17.45 1.14 12.82
C ILE A 228 16.51 1.10 14.02
N LEU A 229 16.39 -0.04 14.69
CA LEU A 229 15.60 -0.22 15.92
C LEU A 229 16.19 0.59 17.10
N ARG A 230 15.32 1.02 18.01
CA ARG A 230 15.67 1.79 19.21
C ARG A 230 15.29 1.10 20.50
#